data_1b6b53e248c5c41e3bfe55fda839713a
#
_entry.id   1b6b53e248c5c41e3bfe55fda839713a
#
_cell.length_a   1.000
_cell.length_b   1.000
_cell.length_c   1.000
_cell.angle_alpha   90.00
_cell.angle_beta   90.00
_cell.angle_gamma   90.00
#
_symmetry.space_group_name_H-M   'P 1'
#
loop_
_entity.id
_entity.type
_entity.pdbx_description
1 polymer ?
#
loop_
_entity_poly.entity_id
_entity_poly.type
_entity_poly.pdbx_seq_one_letter_code
_entity_poly.pdbx_strand_id
1 'polypeptide(L)'
;VATLEHTLGVRVFQRTTRSVTPTAAGQRIIEHARRVLDEAKLLEEAARDHAGELRVGYAWSALGGRTIALQRRWEEANPGVQLIWVQSNSATAGLADGSVDLAVVRRRLNDPRFTEAPIGTEKRYAAVAATDPLARRRFLRMADFAGRTVAVDSRTGTTVEDLWGPEARPASLRPVQGVDDWLTLISTGKAMGMSSEATVTQYPRPGVAYRQVRDAPPIPVFLAFWKDDPSALVADFMRLARGVFAGAGPDGHT
;
A
#
# COMPACT_ATOMS: atom_id res chain seq x y z
N VAL A 1 5.70 -44.54 -9.23
CA VAL A 1 7.17 -44.48 -9.23
C VAL A 1 7.70 -44.78 -10.63
N ALA A 2 7.31 -45.90 -11.28
CA ALA A 2 7.81 -46.26 -12.62
C ALA A 2 7.55 -45.16 -13.67
N THR A 3 6.35 -44.57 -13.66
CA THR A 3 5.99 -43.43 -14.53
C THR A 3 6.90 -42.23 -14.30
N LEU A 4 7.19 -41.89 -13.03
CA LEU A 4 8.10 -40.80 -12.69
C LEU A 4 9.54 -41.08 -13.15
N GLU A 5 10.04 -42.29 -12.93
CA GLU A 5 11.37 -42.72 -13.38
C GLU A 5 11.49 -42.64 -14.91
N HIS A 6 10.44 -43.01 -15.63
CA HIS A 6 10.37 -42.91 -17.09
C HIS A 6 10.40 -41.44 -17.54
N THR A 7 9.58 -40.58 -16.92
CA THR A 7 9.53 -39.16 -17.27
C THR A 7 10.84 -38.42 -16.97
N LEU A 8 11.50 -38.77 -15.88
CA LEU A 8 12.77 -38.13 -15.46
C LEU A 8 13.99 -38.76 -16.14
N GLY A 9 13.85 -39.91 -16.81
CA GLY A 9 14.94 -40.60 -17.47
C GLY A 9 15.99 -41.21 -16.53
N VAL A 10 15.67 -41.31 -15.22
CA VAL A 10 16.59 -41.82 -14.20
C VAL A 10 15.88 -42.79 -13.25
N ARG A 11 16.60 -43.80 -12.75
CA ARG A 11 16.09 -44.68 -11.71
C ARG A 11 16.16 -43.98 -10.35
N VAL A 12 15.03 -43.86 -9.66
CA VAL A 12 14.92 -43.30 -8.32
C VAL A 12 15.21 -44.35 -7.23
N PHE A 13 14.79 -45.61 -7.47
CA PHE A 13 14.98 -46.69 -6.52
C PHE A 13 15.74 -47.89 -7.14
N GLN A 14 16.66 -48.43 -6.37
CA GLN A 14 17.18 -49.77 -6.60
C GLN A 14 16.28 -50.78 -5.86
N ARG A 15 15.82 -51.77 -6.62
CA ARG A 15 14.96 -52.85 -6.08
C ARG A 15 15.69 -54.16 -6.16
N THR A 16 15.81 -54.80 -5.02
CA THR A 16 16.25 -56.18 -4.94
C THR A 16 15.08 -57.04 -4.42
N THR A 17 15.21 -58.36 -4.44
CA THR A 17 14.19 -59.26 -3.86
C THR A 17 13.99 -59.08 -2.36
N ARG A 18 14.88 -58.37 -1.66
CA ARG A 18 14.86 -58.18 -0.21
C ARG A 18 14.82 -56.72 0.25
N SER A 19 15.02 -55.74 -0.62
CA SER A 19 15.09 -54.32 -0.23
C SER A 19 14.76 -53.38 -1.40
N VAL A 20 14.25 -52.20 -1.02
CA VAL A 20 14.07 -51.05 -1.93
C VAL A 20 14.84 -49.89 -1.31
N THR A 21 15.87 -49.41 -1.98
CA THR A 21 16.70 -48.29 -1.52
C THR A 21 16.80 -47.21 -2.59
N PRO A 22 16.83 -45.93 -2.20
CA PRO A 22 17.04 -44.85 -3.17
C PRO A 22 18.42 -44.98 -3.84
N THR A 23 18.48 -44.64 -5.13
CA THR A 23 19.74 -44.38 -5.82
C THR A 23 20.32 -43.04 -5.39
N ALA A 24 21.57 -42.71 -5.74
CA ALA A 24 22.15 -41.40 -5.47
C ALA A 24 21.37 -40.27 -6.20
N ALA A 25 20.85 -40.53 -7.38
CA ALA A 25 19.91 -39.64 -8.08
C ALA A 25 18.56 -39.58 -7.36
N GLY A 26 18.06 -40.74 -6.92
CA GLY A 26 16.83 -40.86 -6.16
C GLY A 26 16.83 -40.09 -4.85
N GLN A 27 17.93 -40.09 -4.13
CA GLN A 27 18.08 -39.32 -2.89
C GLN A 27 17.84 -37.81 -3.13
N ARG A 28 18.49 -37.26 -4.15
CA ARG A 28 18.33 -35.83 -4.54
C ARG A 28 16.89 -35.52 -4.97
N ILE A 29 16.29 -36.40 -5.76
CA ILE A 29 14.90 -36.25 -6.21
C ILE A 29 13.92 -36.27 -5.03
N ILE A 30 14.12 -37.16 -4.05
CA ILE A 30 13.30 -37.27 -2.84
C ILE A 30 13.43 -35.97 -2.01
N GLU A 31 14.62 -35.40 -1.89
CA GLU A 31 14.83 -34.13 -1.17
C GLU A 31 14.08 -32.97 -1.85
N HIS A 32 14.10 -32.90 -3.18
CA HIS A 32 13.33 -31.90 -3.92
C HIS A 32 11.82 -32.14 -3.81
N ALA A 33 11.38 -33.40 -3.89
CA ALA A 33 9.97 -33.75 -3.75
C ALA A 33 9.41 -33.41 -2.37
N ARG A 34 10.20 -33.59 -1.31
CA ARG A 34 9.82 -33.17 0.05
C ARG A 34 9.58 -31.66 0.11
N ARG A 35 10.51 -30.86 -0.42
CA ARG A 35 10.34 -29.38 -0.47
C ARG A 35 9.07 -28.95 -1.22
N VAL A 36 8.77 -29.60 -2.34
CA VAL A 36 7.53 -29.32 -3.09
C VAL A 36 6.29 -29.67 -2.26
N LEU A 37 6.31 -30.78 -1.53
CA LEU A 37 5.21 -31.16 -0.66
C LEU A 37 5.07 -30.25 0.57
N ASP A 38 6.17 -29.79 1.13
CA ASP A 38 6.16 -28.83 2.24
C ASP A 38 5.58 -27.47 1.75
N GLU A 39 5.97 -27.01 0.57
CA GLU A 39 5.41 -25.79 -0.05
C GLU A 39 3.92 -25.93 -0.37
N ALA A 40 3.48 -27.10 -0.85
CA ALA A 40 2.06 -27.38 -1.08
C ALA A 40 1.25 -27.34 0.23
N LYS A 41 1.80 -27.82 1.35
CA LYS A 41 1.15 -27.68 2.66
C LYS A 41 1.05 -26.23 3.11
N LEU A 42 2.11 -25.44 2.93
CA LEU A 42 2.09 -24.01 3.23
C LEU A 42 1.03 -23.28 2.43
N LEU A 43 0.83 -23.66 1.15
CA LEU A 43 -0.23 -23.12 0.30
C LEU A 43 -1.63 -23.49 0.82
N GLU A 44 -1.84 -24.74 1.28
CA GLU A 44 -3.11 -25.15 1.90
C GLU A 44 -3.37 -24.45 3.24
N GLU A 45 -2.34 -24.24 4.05
CA GLU A 45 -2.42 -23.48 5.30
C GLU A 45 -2.75 -22.01 5.02
N ALA A 46 -2.05 -21.37 4.08
CA ALA A 46 -2.33 -20.00 3.65
C ALA A 46 -3.77 -19.82 3.15
N ALA A 47 -4.31 -20.80 2.41
CA ALA A 47 -5.71 -20.77 1.95
C ALA A 47 -6.72 -20.88 3.11
N ARG A 48 -6.38 -21.59 4.20
CA ARG A 48 -7.22 -21.70 5.40
C ARG A 48 -7.14 -20.45 6.28
N ASP A 49 -5.95 -19.87 6.42
CA ASP A 49 -5.74 -18.66 7.22
C ASP A 49 -6.43 -17.44 6.61
N HIS A 50 -6.62 -17.39 5.27
CA HIS A 50 -7.37 -16.35 4.58
C HIS A 50 -8.83 -16.23 5.04
N ALA A 51 -9.43 -17.29 5.58
CA ALA A 51 -10.81 -17.24 6.08
C ALA A 51 -11.00 -16.38 7.35
N GLY A 52 -9.91 -16.08 8.06
CA GLY A 52 -9.88 -15.31 9.32
C GLY A 52 -9.23 -13.93 9.21
N GLU A 53 -8.84 -13.47 8.02
CA GLU A 53 -8.12 -12.22 7.83
C GLU A 53 -8.72 -11.38 6.71
N LEU A 54 -8.58 -10.05 6.82
CA LEU A 54 -8.76 -9.11 5.73
C LEU A 54 -7.50 -8.26 5.60
N ARG A 55 -6.80 -8.36 4.48
CA ARG A 55 -5.54 -7.67 4.21
C ARG A 55 -5.79 -6.42 3.37
N VAL A 56 -5.46 -5.26 3.94
CA VAL A 56 -5.69 -3.94 3.31
C VAL A 56 -4.36 -3.32 2.91
N GLY A 57 -4.13 -3.20 1.62
CA GLY A 57 -2.92 -2.61 1.07
C GLY A 57 -2.94 -1.09 1.08
N TYR A 58 -1.77 -0.48 1.22
CA TYR A 58 -1.55 0.93 0.98
C TYR A 58 -0.11 1.18 0.54
N ALA A 59 0.10 2.17 -0.33
CA ALA A 59 1.44 2.44 -0.84
C ALA A 59 2.21 3.43 0.04
N TRP A 60 1.64 4.59 0.28
CA TRP A 60 2.31 5.69 0.99
C TRP A 60 1.80 5.84 2.41
N SER A 61 0.52 6.08 2.57
CA SER A 61 -0.15 6.15 3.87
C SER A 61 -1.50 5.43 3.79
N ALA A 62 -1.89 4.78 4.88
CA ALA A 62 -3.22 4.19 5.03
C ALA A 62 -4.30 5.30 5.06
N LEU A 63 -5.11 5.41 6.07
CA LEU A 63 -6.14 6.45 6.19
C LEU A 63 -5.78 7.52 7.22
N GLY A 64 -4.51 7.58 7.64
CA GLY A 64 -4.02 8.52 8.64
C GLY A 64 -4.75 8.36 9.97
N GLY A 65 -5.22 9.46 10.57
CA GLY A 65 -5.95 9.44 11.83
C GLY A 65 -7.24 8.60 11.80
N ARG A 66 -7.82 8.36 10.61
CA ARG A 66 -9.01 7.54 10.42
C ARG A 66 -8.75 6.04 10.53
N THR A 67 -7.48 5.60 10.39
CA THR A 67 -7.10 4.18 10.46
C THR A 67 -7.51 3.55 11.79
N ILE A 68 -7.23 4.22 12.91
CA ILE A 68 -7.56 3.69 14.25
C ILE A 68 -9.08 3.56 14.44
N ALA A 69 -9.84 4.57 14.00
CA ALA A 69 -11.29 4.53 14.11
C ALA A 69 -11.91 3.41 13.26
N LEU A 70 -11.36 3.18 12.08
CA LEU A 70 -11.79 2.09 11.19
C LEU A 70 -11.42 0.72 11.77
N GLN A 71 -10.21 0.58 12.32
CA GLN A 71 -9.77 -0.65 12.99
C GLN A 71 -10.73 -1.06 14.10
N ARG A 72 -11.06 -0.14 14.99
CA ARG A 72 -12.02 -0.41 16.10
C ARG A 72 -13.40 -0.82 15.61
N ARG A 73 -13.95 -0.08 14.62
CA ARG A 73 -15.26 -0.42 14.03
C ARG A 73 -15.25 -1.77 13.32
N TRP A 74 -14.10 -2.13 12.72
CA TRP A 74 -13.94 -3.43 12.11
C TRP A 74 -13.99 -4.56 13.14
N GLU A 75 -13.22 -4.45 14.22
CA GLU A 75 -13.16 -5.43 15.31
C GLU A 75 -14.54 -5.64 15.98
N GLU A 76 -15.30 -4.54 16.14
CA GLU A 76 -16.67 -4.59 16.66
C GLU A 76 -17.66 -5.29 15.69
N ALA A 77 -17.52 -5.03 14.39
CA ALA A 77 -18.47 -5.54 13.39
C ALA A 77 -18.13 -6.96 12.90
N ASN A 78 -16.87 -7.37 12.97
CA ASN A 78 -16.37 -8.65 12.45
C ASN A 78 -15.53 -9.38 13.51
N PRO A 79 -16.12 -9.80 14.65
CA PRO A 79 -15.39 -10.51 15.69
C PRO A 79 -14.84 -11.82 15.13
N GLY A 80 -13.53 -12.02 15.26
CA GLY A 80 -12.81 -13.20 14.74
C GLY A 80 -12.23 -13.05 13.35
N VAL A 81 -12.39 -11.88 12.69
CA VAL A 81 -11.69 -11.57 11.42
C VAL A 81 -10.65 -10.48 11.68
N GLN A 82 -9.38 -10.84 11.57
CA GLN A 82 -8.27 -9.92 11.78
C GLN A 82 -8.15 -8.94 10.61
N LEU A 83 -8.02 -7.63 10.90
CA LEU A 83 -7.72 -6.62 9.89
C LEU A 83 -6.22 -6.35 9.86
N ILE A 84 -5.58 -6.60 8.73
CA ILE A 84 -4.14 -6.46 8.54
C ILE A 84 -3.85 -5.35 7.53
N TRP A 85 -3.04 -4.36 7.95
CA TRP A 85 -2.58 -3.28 7.08
C TRP A 85 -1.22 -3.63 6.49
N VAL A 86 -1.14 -3.71 5.15
CA VAL A 86 0.06 -4.10 4.41
C VAL A 86 0.61 -2.92 3.63
N GLN A 87 1.82 -2.50 3.93
CA GLN A 87 2.48 -1.47 3.13
C GLN A 87 3.18 -2.11 1.92
N SER A 88 2.77 -1.70 0.72
CA SER A 88 3.40 -2.12 -0.54
C SER A 88 3.58 -0.91 -1.44
N ASN A 89 4.83 -0.50 -1.69
CA ASN A 89 5.15 0.66 -2.52
C ASN A 89 5.04 0.33 -4.03
N SER A 90 3.93 -0.31 -4.40
CA SER A 90 3.54 -0.61 -5.78
C SER A 90 2.37 0.28 -6.22
N ALA A 91 2.17 0.43 -7.52
CA ALA A 91 1.08 1.25 -8.07
C ALA A 91 -0.31 0.76 -7.61
N THR A 92 -0.46 -0.53 -7.35
CA THR A 92 -1.69 -1.18 -6.89
C THR A 92 -1.70 -1.46 -5.40
N ALA A 93 -0.67 -1.00 -4.66
CA ALA A 93 -0.51 -1.22 -3.22
C ALA A 93 -0.63 -2.69 -2.79
N GLY A 94 -0.08 -3.63 -3.60
CA GLY A 94 -0.08 -5.06 -3.34
C GLY A 94 -1.27 -5.83 -3.92
N LEU A 95 -2.27 -5.13 -4.51
CA LEU A 95 -3.46 -5.79 -5.03
C LEU A 95 -3.16 -6.67 -6.26
N ALA A 96 -2.29 -6.20 -7.17
CA ALA A 96 -2.00 -6.93 -8.42
C ALA A 96 -1.15 -8.19 -8.22
N ASP A 97 -0.40 -8.28 -7.14
CA ASP A 97 0.43 -9.44 -6.80
C ASP A 97 -0.26 -10.40 -5.80
N GLY A 98 -1.53 -10.10 -5.44
CA GLY A 98 -2.32 -10.95 -4.55
C GLY A 98 -1.90 -10.91 -3.07
N SER A 99 -1.02 -9.98 -2.67
CA SER A 99 -0.60 -9.86 -1.27
C SER A 99 -1.65 -9.22 -0.36
N VAL A 100 -2.71 -8.65 -0.94
CA VAL A 100 -3.82 -8.02 -0.23
C VAL A 100 -5.16 -8.25 -0.94
N ASP A 101 -6.27 -8.19 -0.19
CA ASP A 101 -7.63 -8.38 -0.68
C ASP A 101 -8.21 -7.09 -1.27
N LEU A 102 -7.84 -5.95 -0.69
CA LEU A 102 -8.21 -4.62 -1.18
C LEU A 102 -7.10 -3.62 -0.88
N ALA A 103 -7.12 -2.48 -1.58
CA ALA A 103 -6.10 -1.46 -1.45
C ALA A 103 -6.68 -0.05 -1.30
N VAL A 104 -6.06 0.77 -0.45
CA VAL A 104 -6.30 2.21 -0.35
C VAL A 104 -5.44 2.91 -1.39
N VAL A 105 -6.07 3.53 -2.38
CA VAL A 105 -5.39 4.25 -3.46
C VAL A 105 -5.90 5.69 -3.56
N ARG A 106 -5.05 6.61 -3.99
CA ARG A 106 -5.34 8.05 -4.09
C ARG A 106 -5.28 8.58 -5.53
N ARG A 107 -5.21 7.67 -6.48
CA ARG A 107 -5.30 7.91 -7.92
C ARG A 107 -5.96 6.71 -8.57
N ARG A 108 -6.57 6.92 -9.71
CA ARG A 108 -7.15 5.83 -10.50
C ARG A 108 -6.05 4.88 -10.96
N LEU A 109 -6.29 3.59 -10.84
CA LEU A 109 -5.40 2.54 -11.33
C LEU A 109 -5.51 2.40 -12.84
N ASN A 110 -6.70 2.66 -13.40
CA ASN A 110 -7.03 2.50 -14.82
C ASN A 110 -6.75 1.06 -15.32
N ASP A 111 -7.00 0.08 -14.47
CA ASP A 111 -6.81 -1.34 -14.75
C ASP A 111 -8.17 -2.05 -14.68
N PRO A 112 -8.64 -2.68 -15.80
CA PRO A 112 -9.97 -3.26 -15.89
C PRO A 112 -10.19 -4.46 -14.96
N ARG A 113 -9.14 -5.02 -14.39
CA ARG A 113 -9.21 -6.11 -13.40
C ARG A 113 -9.78 -5.66 -12.06
N PHE A 114 -9.68 -4.36 -11.76
CA PHE A 114 -10.05 -3.83 -10.44
C PHE A 114 -11.29 -2.94 -10.51
N THR A 115 -12.08 -2.99 -9.46
CA THR A 115 -13.13 -2.01 -9.16
C THR A 115 -12.57 -0.98 -8.21
N GLU A 116 -12.82 0.30 -8.47
CA GLU A 116 -12.38 1.41 -7.65
C GLU A 116 -13.59 2.17 -7.10
N ALA A 117 -13.83 2.05 -5.80
CA ALA A 117 -14.94 2.71 -5.12
C ALA A 117 -14.46 3.95 -4.35
N PRO A 118 -15.00 5.15 -4.62
CA PRO A 118 -14.65 6.34 -3.84
C PRO A 118 -15.18 6.20 -2.41
N ILE A 119 -14.35 6.58 -1.43
CA ILE A 119 -14.72 6.60 -0.01
C ILE A 119 -14.67 7.99 0.61
N GLY A 120 -13.99 8.95 -0.02
CA GLY A 120 -13.91 10.32 0.45
C GLY A 120 -12.78 11.11 -0.21
N THR A 121 -12.43 12.23 0.41
CA THR A 121 -11.33 13.09 -0.02
C THR A 121 -10.46 13.50 1.17
N GLU A 122 -9.21 13.85 0.90
CA GLU A 122 -8.25 14.36 1.86
C GLU A 122 -7.73 15.73 1.43
N LYS A 123 -7.41 16.58 2.42
CA LYS A 123 -6.76 17.86 2.19
C LYS A 123 -5.30 17.64 1.77
N ARG A 124 -4.75 18.58 0.98
CA ARG A 124 -3.33 18.59 0.65
C ARG A 124 -2.53 19.39 1.68
N TYR A 125 -1.36 18.88 2.01
CA TYR A 125 -0.40 19.52 2.89
C TYR A 125 0.95 19.63 2.20
N ALA A 126 1.57 20.80 2.32
CA ALA A 126 2.97 20.98 2.02
C ALA A 126 3.81 20.44 3.17
N ALA A 127 4.93 19.81 2.85
CA ALA A 127 5.99 19.47 3.80
C ALA A 127 7.21 20.32 3.44
N VAL A 128 7.75 21.04 4.43
CA VAL A 128 8.92 21.91 4.30
C VAL A 128 9.89 21.65 5.42
N ALA A 129 11.17 21.98 5.25
CA ALA A 129 12.12 21.96 6.36
C ALA A 129 11.61 22.83 7.50
N ALA A 130 11.80 22.42 8.76
CA ALA A 130 11.39 23.20 9.92
C ALA A 130 12.12 24.57 10.00
N THR A 131 13.27 24.68 9.34
CA THR A 131 14.06 25.91 9.20
C THR A 131 13.61 26.81 8.05
N ASP A 132 12.75 26.32 7.14
CA ASP A 132 12.25 27.10 6.02
C ASP A 132 11.32 28.23 6.53
N PRO A 133 11.40 29.46 5.99
CA PRO A 133 10.49 30.54 6.36
C PRO A 133 9.00 30.18 6.20
N LEU A 134 8.64 29.34 5.23
CA LEU A 134 7.29 28.84 5.03
C LEU A 134 6.77 27.99 6.22
N ALA A 135 7.65 27.39 6.98
CA ALA A 135 7.29 26.62 8.18
C ALA A 135 6.63 27.49 9.28
N ARG A 136 6.83 28.81 9.27
CA ARG A 136 6.22 29.74 10.23
C ARG A 136 4.82 30.15 9.87
N ARG A 137 4.37 29.90 8.62
CA ARG A 137 3.03 30.23 8.17
C ARG A 137 2.01 29.24 8.71
N ARG A 138 0.78 29.68 8.93
CA ARG A 138 -0.32 28.81 9.37
C ARG A 138 -0.79 27.88 8.24
N PHE A 139 -0.76 28.35 6.98
CA PHE A 139 -1.14 27.63 5.76
C PHE A 139 -0.32 28.15 4.59
N LEU A 140 -0.25 27.35 3.53
CA LEU A 140 0.37 27.70 2.26
C LEU A 140 -0.64 27.75 1.13
N ARG A 141 -0.18 28.22 -0.03
CA ARG A 141 -0.90 28.23 -1.30
C ARG A 141 -0.08 27.55 -2.37
N MET A 142 -0.70 27.19 -3.47
CA MET A 142 -0.02 26.61 -4.63
C MET A 142 1.12 27.51 -5.13
N ALA A 143 0.92 28.82 -5.14
CA ALA A 143 1.94 29.79 -5.55
C ALA A 143 3.23 29.75 -4.71
N ASP A 144 3.19 29.26 -3.47
CA ASP A 144 4.38 29.13 -2.62
C ASP A 144 5.36 28.04 -3.11
N PHE A 145 4.96 27.22 -4.06
CA PHE A 145 5.79 26.22 -4.73
C PHE A 145 6.54 26.75 -5.96
N ALA A 146 6.17 27.93 -6.45
CA ALA A 146 6.80 28.54 -7.61
C ALA A 146 8.32 28.68 -7.41
N GLY A 147 9.10 28.26 -8.40
CA GLY A 147 10.56 28.36 -8.37
C GLY A 147 11.24 27.39 -7.37
N ARG A 148 10.51 26.52 -6.69
CA ARG A 148 11.05 25.57 -5.70
C ARG A 148 11.28 24.19 -6.33
N THR A 149 12.18 23.40 -5.77
CA THR A 149 12.28 21.96 -6.07
C THR A 149 11.25 21.22 -5.24
N VAL A 150 10.45 20.35 -5.86
CA VAL A 150 9.43 19.53 -5.20
C VAL A 150 9.78 18.05 -5.32
N ALA A 151 9.90 17.37 -4.18
CA ALA A 151 10.09 15.93 -4.12
C ALA A 151 8.78 15.18 -4.41
N VAL A 152 8.82 14.23 -5.33
CA VAL A 152 7.63 13.50 -5.80
C VAL A 152 7.90 11.99 -5.89
N ASP A 153 6.93 11.17 -5.49
CA ASP A 153 6.93 9.75 -5.84
C ASP A 153 6.13 9.57 -7.13
N SER A 154 6.80 9.20 -8.20
CA SER A 154 6.19 9.03 -9.52
C SER A 154 5.30 7.78 -9.64
N ARG A 155 5.48 6.78 -8.77
CA ARG A 155 4.74 5.51 -8.82
C ARG A 155 3.37 5.61 -8.15
N THR A 156 3.32 6.19 -6.97
CA THR A 156 2.13 6.17 -6.10
C THR A 156 1.70 7.57 -5.66
N GLY A 157 2.52 8.59 -5.91
CA GLY A 157 2.29 9.96 -5.50
C GLY A 157 1.11 10.61 -6.23
N THR A 158 0.48 11.55 -5.53
CA THR A 158 -0.63 12.37 -6.05
C THR A 158 -0.19 13.75 -6.53
N THR A 159 1.11 14.02 -6.48
CA THR A 159 1.75 15.27 -6.92
C THR A 159 2.31 15.05 -8.32
N VAL A 160 1.53 15.40 -9.32
CA VAL A 160 1.84 15.25 -10.75
C VAL A 160 2.08 16.61 -11.39
N GLU A 161 2.68 16.64 -12.58
CA GLU A 161 3.01 17.89 -13.26
C GLU A 161 1.77 18.75 -13.55
N ASP A 162 0.68 18.13 -13.98
CA ASP A 162 -0.59 18.80 -14.31
C ASP A 162 -1.31 19.42 -13.09
N LEU A 163 -0.83 19.17 -11.88
CA LEU A 163 -1.36 19.80 -10.67
C LEU A 163 -1.09 21.30 -10.62
N TRP A 164 -0.03 21.78 -11.34
CA TRP A 164 0.50 23.11 -11.21
C TRP A 164 0.01 24.04 -12.33
N GLY A 165 -0.70 25.09 -11.97
CA GLY A 165 -0.94 26.19 -12.89
C GLY A 165 0.36 26.92 -13.26
N PRO A 166 0.37 27.75 -14.32
CA PRO A 166 1.56 28.45 -14.81
C PRO A 166 2.31 29.25 -13.73
N GLU A 167 1.56 29.93 -12.86
CA GLU A 167 2.12 30.80 -11.80
C GLU A 167 2.60 30.04 -10.56
N ALA A 168 2.24 28.77 -10.43
CA ALA A 168 2.58 27.92 -9.28
C ALA A 168 3.59 26.82 -9.65
N ARG A 169 4.10 26.80 -10.88
CA ARG A 169 4.95 25.72 -11.38
C ARG A 169 6.27 25.68 -10.62
N PRO A 170 6.63 24.51 -10.01
CA PRO A 170 7.94 24.29 -9.42
C PRO A 170 9.07 24.47 -10.44
N ALA A 171 10.25 24.84 -9.97
CA ALA A 171 11.45 24.88 -10.83
C ALA A 171 11.87 23.46 -11.28
N SER A 172 11.64 22.46 -10.43
CA SER A 172 11.93 21.07 -10.78
C SER A 172 11.12 20.10 -9.91
N LEU A 173 10.81 18.92 -10.48
CA LEU A 173 10.27 17.78 -9.76
C LEU A 173 11.41 16.77 -9.53
N ARG A 174 11.70 16.42 -8.29
CA ARG A 174 12.74 15.49 -7.91
C ARG A 174 12.14 14.14 -7.51
N PRO A 175 12.36 13.07 -8.29
CA PRO A 175 11.86 11.74 -7.96
C PRO A 175 12.47 11.21 -6.66
N VAL A 176 11.65 10.52 -5.86
CA VAL A 176 12.02 9.78 -4.65
C VAL A 176 11.41 8.38 -4.69
N GLN A 177 11.95 7.46 -3.87
CA GLN A 177 11.52 6.06 -3.86
C GLN A 177 10.81 5.62 -2.58
N GLY A 178 10.12 6.52 -1.92
CA GLY A 178 9.35 6.22 -0.73
C GLY A 178 9.34 7.36 0.26
N VAL A 179 8.57 7.19 1.34
CA VAL A 179 8.31 8.25 2.31
C VAL A 179 9.56 8.66 3.09
N ASP A 180 10.45 7.74 3.42
CA ASP A 180 11.67 8.05 4.18
C ASP A 180 12.68 8.87 3.38
N ASP A 181 12.89 8.53 2.10
CA ASP A 181 13.72 9.31 1.18
C ASP A 181 13.12 10.72 0.99
N TRP A 182 11.80 10.79 0.78
CA TRP A 182 11.07 12.04 0.66
C TRP A 182 11.24 12.94 1.89
N LEU A 183 11.02 12.39 3.09
CA LEU A 183 11.16 13.14 4.35
C LEU A 183 12.60 13.57 4.61
N THR A 184 13.58 12.73 4.29
CA THR A 184 15.00 13.05 4.44
C THR A 184 15.39 14.21 3.54
N LEU A 185 14.93 14.20 2.28
CA LEU A 185 15.21 15.27 1.33
C LEU A 185 14.60 16.61 1.78
N ILE A 186 13.39 16.57 2.34
CA ILE A 186 12.69 17.75 2.85
C ILE A 186 13.34 18.29 4.12
N SER A 187 13.66 17.43 5.10
CA SER A 187 14.25 17.84 6.37
C SER A 187 15.59 18.55 6.19
N THR A 188 16.33 18.21 5.13
CA THR A 188 17.59 18.88 4.77
C THR A 188 17.42 20.18 3.97
N GLY A 189 16.19 20.62 3.72
CA GLY A 189 15.88 21.84 2.97
C GLY A 189 16.19 21.79 1.47
N LYS A 190 16.50 20.61 0.92
CA LYS A 190 16.85 20.44 -0.50
C LYS A 190 15.65 20.39 -1.43
N ALA A 191 14.46 20.15 -0.88
CA ALA A 191 13.19 20.17 -1.57
C ALA A 191 12.07 20.49 -0.60
N MET A 192 10.92 20.88 -1.12
CA MET A 192 9.65 20.76 -0.41
C MET A 192 8.84 19.61 -0.99
N GLY A 193 7.76 19.24 -0.30
CA GLY A 193 6.88 18.18 -0.76
C GLY A 193 5.42 18.58 -0.68
N MET A 194 4.56 17.84 -1.36
CA MET A 194 3.12 17.93 -1.21
C MET A 194 2.56 16.51 -1.03
N SER A 195 1.71 16.32 -0.05
CA SER A 195 1.12 15.01 0.26
C SER A 195 -0.28 15.17 0.85
N SER A 196 -0.90 14.06 1.21
CA SER A 196 -2.23 14.02 1.81
C SER A 196 -2.21 14.29 3.31
N GLU A 197 -3.39 14.61 3.86
CA GLU A 197 -3.64 14.72 5.30
C GLU A 197 -3.22 13.45 6.06
N ALA A 198 -3.43 12.28 5.47
CA ALA A 198 -3.04 11.00 6.07
C ALA A 198 -1.52 10.91 6.33
N THR A 199 -0.70 11.47 5.43
CA THR A 199 0.76 11.51 5.59
C THR A 199 1.17 12.32 6.82
N VAL A 200 0.50 13.44 7.08
CA VAL A 200 0.81 14.32 8.22
C VAL A 200 0.67 13.58 9.56
N THR A 201 -0.38 12.80 9.70
CA THR A 201 -0.66 12.06 10.92
C THR A 201 0.16 10.77 11.06
N GLN A 202 0.47 10.13 9.95
CA GLN A 202 1.18 8.85 9.95
C GLN A 202 2.70 9.02 10.03
N TYR A 203 3.25 10.13 9.50
CA TYR A 203 4.69 10.35 9.39
C TYR A 203 5.14 11.69 9.98
N PRO A 204 4.89 11.97 11.28
CA PRO A 204 5.52 13.09 11.94
C PRO A 204 7.04 12.87 11.96
N ARG A 205 7.82 13.88 11.53
CA ARG A 205 9.28 13.77 11.45
C ARG A 205 9.95 15.01 12.03
N PRO A 206 10.89 14.87 12.98
CA PRO A 206 11.72 15.99 13.41
C PRO A 206 12.42 16.66 12.21
N GLY A 207 12.42 17.98 12.16
CA GLY A 207 13.00 18.75 11.06
C GLY A 207 12.06 18.96 9.87
N VAL A 208 10.83 18.43 9.89
CA VAL A 208 9.79 18.65 8.86
C VAL A 208 8.58 19.34 9.48
N ALA A 209 8.12 20.41 8.84
CA ALA A 209 6.88 21.09 9.19
C ALA A 209 5.83 20.86 8.08
N TYR A 210 4.63 20.48 8.48
CA TYR A 210 3.50 20.32 7.57
C TYR A 210 2.57 21.53 7.63
N ARG A 211 2.13 22.04 6.48
CA ARG A 211 1.20 23.16 6.36
C ARG A 211 0.14 22.87 5.33
N GLN A 212 -1.12 23.06 5.69
CA GLN A 212 -2.22 22.86 4.73
C GLN A 212 -2.06 23.82 3.53
N VAL A 213 -2.26 23.30 2.32
CA VAL A 213 -2.32 24.10 1.07
C VAL A 213 -3.79 24.34 0.76
N ARG A 214 -4.25 25.60 0.99
CA ARG A 214 -5.70 25.90 1.02
C ARG A 214 -6.38 25.91 -0.34
N ASP A 215 -5.66 26.31 -1.36
CA ASP A 215 -6.15 26.42 -2.74
C ASP A 215 -5.80 25.22 -3.63
N ALA A 216 -5.18 24.18 -3.04
CA ALA A 216 -4.92 22.95 -3.75
C ALA A 216 -6.20 22.08 -3.85
N PRO A 217 -6.42 21.42 -4.99
CA PRO A 217 -7.54 20.49 -5.13
C PRO A 217 -7.42 19.33 -4.16
N PRO A 218 -8.54 18.85 -3.58
CA PRO A 218 -8.52 17.74 -2.66
C PRO A 218 -8.04 16.47 -3.35
N ILE A 219 -7.50 15.54 -2.56
CA ILE A 219 -7.05 14.23 -3.04
C ILE A 219 -8.20 13.25 -2.88
N PRO A 220 -8.69 12.63 -3.96
CA PRO A 220 -9.68 11.57 -3.84
C PRO A 220 -9.05 10.33 -3.22
N VAL A 221 -9.83 9.62 -2.39
CA VAL A 221 -9.44 8.35 -1.78
C VAL A 221 -10.40 7.27 -2.27
N PHE A 222 -9.84 6.20 -2.80
CA PHE A 222 -10.59 5.04 -3.29
C PHE A 222 -10.17 3.79 -2.54
N LEU A 223 -11.10 2.84 -2.47
CA LEU A 223 -10.79 1.44 -2.23
C LEU A 223 -10.82 0.71 -3.57
N ALA A 224 -9.73 0.03 -3.89
CA ALA A 224 -9.60 -0.82 -5.06
C ALA A 224 -9.62 -2.29 -4.63
N PHE A 225 -10.32 -3.14 -5.39
CA PHE A 225 -10.44 -4.58 -5.13
C PHE A 225 -10.69 -5.32 -6.45
N TRP A 226 -10.50 -6.64 -6.45
CA TRP A 226 -10.74 -7.47 -7.63
C TRP A 226 -12.20 -7.41 -8.06
N LYS A 227 -12.44 -7.19 -9.36
CA LYS A 227 -13.79 -7.01 -9.91
C LYS A 227 -14.63 -8.30 -9.80
N ASP A 228 -14.00 -9.43 -9.99
CA ASP A 228 -14.66 -10.73 -10.12
C ASP A 228 -14.73 -11.50 -8.78
N ASP A 229 -14.15 -10.98 -7.72
CA ASP A 229 -14.18 -11.58 -6.38
C ASP A 229 -14.51 -10.53 -5.29
N PRO A 230 -15.76 -10.05 -5.23
CA PRO A 230 -16.19 -9.18 -4.15
C PRO A 230 -16.54 -10.02 -2.91
N SER A 231 -15.57 -10.30 -2.05
CA SER A 231 -15.88 -10.98 -0.78
C SER A 231 -16.81 -10.12 0.10
N ALA A 232 -17.63 -10.77 0.93
CA ALA A 232 -18.50 -10.06 1.88
C ALA A 232 -17.69 -9.13 2.82
N LEU A 233 -16.48 -9.53 3.18
CA LEU A 233 -15.56 -8.74 4.02
C LEU A 233 -15.14 -7.43 3.33
N VAL A 234 -14.90 -7.44 2.02
CA VAL A 234 -14.61 -6.23 1.23
C VAL A 234 -15.80 -5.26 1.24
N ALA A 235 -17.02 -5.78 1.10
CA ALA A 235 -18.23 -4.96 1.15
C ALA A 235 -18.43 -4.32 2.54
N ASP A 236 -18.21 -5.08 3.61
CA ASP A 236 -18.29 -4.58 4.99
C ASP A 236 -17.22 -3.53 5.27
N PHE A 237 -15.99 -3.77 4.86
CA PHE A 237 -14.91 -2.79 4.99
C PHE A 237 -15.23 -1.49 4.25
N MET A 238 -15.73 -1.58 3.03
CA MET A 238 -16.16 -0.41 2.24
C MET A 238 -17.22 0.43 2.96
N ARG A 239 -18.22 -0.23 3.54
CA ARG A 239 -19.31 0.43 4.29
C ARG A 239 -18.75 1.17 5.50
N LEU A 240 -17.89 0.53 6.30
CA LEU A 240 -17.25 1.11 7.46
C LEU A 240 -16.31 2.28 7.10
N ALA A 241 -15.51 2.11 6.05
CA ALA A 241 -14.60 3.15 5.57
C ALA A 241 -15.34 4.42 5.13
N ARG A 242 -16.42 4.28 4.36
CA ARG A 242 -17.29 5.42 4.00
C ARG A 242 -17.87 6.10 5.23
N GLY A 243 -18.31 5.34 6.24
CA GLY A 243 -18.84 5.87 7.50
C GLY A 243 -17.81 6.69 8.28
N VAL A 244 -16.52 6.29 8.24
CA VAL A 244 -15.44 7.04 8.90
C VAL A 244 -15.12 8.35 8.16
N PHE A 245 -15.21 8.36 6.83
CA PHE A 245 -15.04 9.60 6.05
C PHE A 245 -16.23 10.56 6.18
N ALA A 246 -17.46 10.04 6.23
CA ALA A 246 -18.67 10.86 6.39
C ALA A 246 -18.80 11.47 7.79
N GLY A 247 -18.36 10.76 8.82
CA GLY A 247 -18.40 11.23 10.21
C GLY A 247 -17.30 12.21 10.60
N ALA A 248 -16.28 12.37 9.79
CA ALA A 248 -15.27 13.41 9.92
C ALA A 248 -15.77 14.67 9.19
N GLY A 249 -16.70 15.42 9.80
CA GLY A 249 -17.03 16.76 9.36
C GLY A 249 -15.79 17.65 9.29
N PRO A 250 -15.85 18.83 8.62
CA PRO A 250 -14.67 19.64 8.29
C PRO A 250 -13.88 20.19 9.49
N ASP A 251 -14.31 19.95 10.74
CA ASP A 251 -13.79 20.62 11.95
C ASP A 251 -13.41 19.66 13.10
N GLY A 252 -12.99 18.43 12.82
CA GLY A 252 -12.54 17.50 13.86
C GLY A 252 -11.08 17.70 14.30
N HIS A 253 -10.74 18.87 14.84
CA HIS A 253 -9.51 19.08 15.64
C HIS A 253 -9.92 19.85 16.91
N THR A 254 -10.12 19.12 17.98
CA THR A 254 -9.89 19.60 19.36
C THR A 254 -8.53 19.13 19.79
#